data_3961db81a0647b3d6ecae5cb97e15d8a
#
_entry.id   3961db81a0647b3d6ecae5cb97e15d8a
#
_cell.length_a   1.000
_cell.length_b   1.000
_cell.length_c   1.000
_cell.angle_alpha   90.00
_cell.angle_beta   90.00
_cell.angle_gamma   90.00
#
_symmetry.space_group_name_H-M   'P 1'
#
loop_
_entity.id
_entity.type
_entity.pdbx_description
1 polymer ?
#
loop_
_entity_poly.entity_id
_entity_poly.type
_entity_poly.pdbx_seq_one_letter_code
_entity_poly.pdbx_strand_id
1 'polypeptide(L)'
;MVVGSRNSSNTKKKSNVIQKRQHHRNKSRPNQKINLGTIFDEHLKCEFEKHDVEATMKTMVKEPYVHHVPVLTGGIGYSGVYNFYKNEFVGKMPNDTKVERLSRTIGKDQVVDELILSFTHDREIKFMLPGISPTGKHVELPYVVVMKFKGNKIEHEHIYWDQASLLAQIGILDPKKLPIITSIEQARMLTILKKEDNKLLSSTTTNTIAKRRKKKE
;
A
#
# COMPACT_ATOMS: atom_id res chain seq x y z
N MET A 1 78.26 49.69 -43.21
CA MET A 1 77.97 51.03 -42.69
C MET A 1 76.99 50.87 -41.54
N VAL A 2 77.60 51.04 -40.40
CA VAL A 2 77.38 52.13 -39.42
C VAL A 2 76.01 52.03 -38.67
N VAL A 3 76.21 51.65 -37.47
CA VAL A 3 76.18 52.31 -36.14
C VAL A 3 74.72 52.48 -35.60
N GLY A 4 74.48 52.03 -34.45
CA GLY A 4 74.46 52.67 -33.18
C GLY A 4 73.37 52.20 -32.25
N SER A 5 73.71 51.57 -31.20
CA SER A 5 73.66 51.98 -29.80
C SER A 5 72.42 52.69 -29.28
N ARG A 6 71.76 52.16 -28.27
CA ARG A 6 71.77 52.62 -26.90
C ARG A 6 70.74 51.96 -25.98
N ASN A 7 71.20 51.59 -24.81
CA ASN A 7 70.46 51.16 -23.65
C ASN A 7 69.33 52.08 -23.20
N SER A 8 68.26 51.52 -22.71
CA SER A 8 67.53 52.15 -21.61
C SER A 8 66.81 51.07 -20.79
N SER A 9 67.24 50.99 -19.57
CA SER A 9 66.66 50.20 -18.47
C SER A 9 65.28 50.70 -18.13
N ASN A 10 64.31 49.84 -18.03
CA ASN A 10 63.09 50.18 -17.35
C ASN A 10 62.54 49.00 -16.53
N THR A 11 62.62 49.18 -15.23
CA THR A 11 62.13 48.32 -14.17
C THR A 11 60.65 48.18 -14.22
N LYS A 12 60.15 47.01 -14.52
CA LYS A 12 58.70 46.70 -14.38
C LYS A 12 58.46 46.03 -13.02
N LYS A 13 57.73 46.78 -12.18
CA LYS A 13 57.14 46.28 -10.95
C LYS A 13 56.25 45.06 -11.22
N LYS A 14 56.57 43.95 -10.55
CA LYS A 14 55.67 42.77 -10.47
C LYS A 14 54.50 43.11 -9.54
N SER A 15 53.33 43.30 -10.09
CA SER A 15 52.09 43.33 -9.34
C SER A 15 51.59 41.92 -9.08
N ASN A 16 51.69 41.46 -7.83
CA ASN A 16 51.12 40.20 -7.39
C ASN A 16 49.57 40.31 -7.34
N VAL A 17 48.90 39.79 -8.34
CA VAL A 17 47.47 39.57 -8.29
C VAL A 17 47.20 38.27 -7.57
N ILE A 18 46.81 38.37 -6.31
CA ILE A 18 46.32 37.24 -5.50
C ILE A 18 44.93 36.89 -6.04
N GLN A 19 44.85 35.88 -6.85
CA GLN A 19 43.54 35.26 -7.20
C GLN A 19 42.98 34.56 -5.98
N LYS A 20 41.99 35.18 -5.33
CA LYS A 20 41.11 34.53 -4.36
C LYS A 20 40.32 33.43 -5.06
N ARG A 21 40.77 32.17 -4.92
CA ARG A 21 39.96 30.99 -5.26
C ARG A 21 38.75 31.00 -4.33
N GLN A 22 37.61 31.40 -4.84
CA GLN A 22 36.32 31.19 -4.19
C GLN A 22 36.05 29.69 -4.20
N HIS A 23 36.25 29.04 -3.06
CA HIS A 23 35.76 27.71 -2.81
C HIS A 23 34.22 27.83 -2.75
N HIS A 24 33.54 27.53 -3.84
CA HIS A 24 32.11 27.23 -3.82
C HIS A 24 31.94 25.95 -3.01
N ARG A 25 31.71 26.09 -1.70
CA ARG A 25 31.15 25.02 -0.88
C ARG A 25 29.80 24.65 -1.50
N ASN A 26 29.78 23.58 -2.27
CA ASN A 26 28.54 22.91 -2.64
C ASN A 26 27.87 22.50 -1.34
N LYS A 27 26.91 23.31 -0.86
CA LYS A 27 26.01 22.91 0.23
C LYS A 27 25.21 21.75 -0.33
N SER A 28 25.61 20.52 0.01
CA SER A 28 24.79 19.33 -0.18
C SER A 28 23.42 19.64 0.38
N ARG A 29 22.38 19.59 -0.45
CA ARG A 29 20.99 19.68 -0.03
C ARG A 29 20.79 18.68 1.11
N PRO A 30 20.15 19.04 2.23
CA PRO A 30 19.89 18.10 3.30
C PRO A 30 19.18 16.90 2.69
N ASN A 31 19.66 15.70 3.00
CA ASN A 31 19.09 14.43 2.54
C ASN A 31 17.67 14.38 3.06
N GLN A 32 16.70 14.74 2.22
CA GLN A 32 15.30 14.80 2.61
C GLN A 32 14.88 13.37 2.91
N LYS A 33 14.62 13.05 4.18
CA LYS A 33 14.25 11.71 4.62
C LYS A 33 13.01 11.29 3.84
N ILE A 34 13.12 10.21 3.06
CA ILE A 34 12.02 9.66 2.27
C ILE A 34 10.90 9.28 3.23
N ASN A 35 9.70 9.81 3.00
CA ASN A 35 8.50 9.44 3.75
C ASN A 35 7.75 8.35 2.97
N LEU A 36 7.92 7.10 3.36
CA LEU A 36 7.27 5.96 2.71
C LEU A 36 5.75 6.03 2.80
N GLY A 37 5.22 6.55 3.92
CA GLY A 37 3.78 6.73 4.09
C GLY A 37 3.18 7.69 3.05
N THR A 38 3.88 8.78 2.73
CA THR A 38 3.42 9.72 1.69
C THR A 38 3.42 9.08 0.30
N ILE A 39 4.41 8.22 -0.01
CA ILE A 39 4.45 7.50 -1.29
C ILE A 39 3.31 6.50 -1.38
N PHE A 40 3.04 5.79 -0.28
CA PHE A 40 1.89 4.89 -0.17
C PHE A 40 0.58 5.65 -0.43
N ASP A 41 0.36 6.78 0.25
CA ASP A 41 -0.86 7.57 0.10
C ASP A 41 -1.03 8.10 -1.33
N GLU A 42 0.04 8.55 -2.00
CA GLU A 42 -0.03 8.98 -3.40
C GLU A 42 -0.35 7.81 -4.35
N HIS A 43 0.16 6.62 -4.06
CA HIS A 43 -0.17 5.42 -4.84
C HIS A 43 -1.66 5.11 -4.76
N LEU A 44 -2.22 4.97 -3.55
CA LEU A 44 -3.66 4.74 -3.36
C LEU A 44 -4.51 5.85 -4.00
N LYS A 45 -4.04 7.10 -3.93
CA LYS A 45 -4.73 8.21 -4.58
C LYS A 45 -4.78 8.06 -6.11
N CYS A 46 -3.72 7.55 -6.73
CA CYS A 46 -3.71 7.27 -8.16
C CYS A 46 -4.71 6.16 -8.52
N GLU A 47 -4.84 5.12 -7.67
CA GLU A 47 -5.74 4.00 -7.88
C GLU A 47 -7.22 4.35 -7.68
N PHE A 48 -7.55 4.96 -6.53
CA PHE A 48 -8.93 5.10 -6.06
C PHE A 48 -9.56 6.47 -6.32
N GLU A 49 -8.76 7.55 -6.44
CA GLU A 49 -9.28 8.89 -6.69
C GLU A 49 -9.07 9.32 -8.15
N LYS A 50 -7.83 9.19 -8.66
CA LYS A 50 -7.50 9.65 -10.02
C LYS A 50 -7.86 8.62 -11.09
N HIS A 51 -7.96 7.35 -10.72
CA HIS A 51 -8.13 6.21 -11.63
C HIS A 51 -7.11 6.22 -12.77
N ASP A 52 -5.86 6.57 -12.45
CA ASP A 52 -4.77 6.77 -13.42
C ASP A 52 -3.72 5.65 -13.29
N VAL A 53 -3.83 4.67 -14.17
CA VAL A 53 -2.91 3.52 -14.23
C VAL A 53 -1.46 3.94 -14.47
N GLU A 54 -1.23 4.92 -15.34
CA GLU A 54 0.12 5.40 -15.65
C GLU A 54 0.75 6.11 -14.45
N ALA A 55 -0.03 6.91 -13.72
CA ALA A 55 0.43 7.55 -12.49
C ALA A 55 0.70 6.51 -11.39
N THR A 56 -0.15 5.49 -11.25
CA THR A 56 0.04 4.37 -10.33
C THR A 56 1.36 3.65 -10.63
N MET A 57 1.60 3.25 -11.86
CA MET A 57 2.84 2.59 -12.28
C MET A 57 4.10 3.44 -12.06
N LYS A 58 4.00 4.78 -12.19
CA LYS A 58 5.11 5.69 -11.90
C LYS A 58 5.54 5.70 -10.44
N THR A 59 4.73 5.27 -9.52
CA THR A 59 5.10 5.14 -8.10
C THR A 59 5.90 3.87 -7.82
N MET A 60 5.89 2.90 -8.74
CA MET A 60 6.51 1.59 -8.59
C MET A 60 7.92 1.51 -9.23
N VAL A 61 8.66 0.47 -8.88
CA VAL A 61 9.93 0.11 -9.53
C VAL A 61 9.70 -0.37 -10.97
N LYS A 62 10.80 -0.61 -11.70
CA LYS A 62 10.72 -1.10 -13.09
C LYS A 62 10.11 -2.49 -13.22
N GLU A 63 10.38 -3.37 -12.26
CA GLU A 63 9.88 -4.75 -12.22
C GLU A 63 9.12 -4.98 -10.90
N PRO A 64 7.89 -4.45 -10.77
CA PRO A 64 7.09 -4.61 -9.56
C PRO A 64 6.32 -5.93 -9.56
N TYR A 65 5.72 -6.29 -8.42
CA TYR A 65 4.65 -7.27 -8.40
C TYR A 65 3.55 -6.90 -7.39
N VAL A 66 2.33 -7.34 -7.67
CA VAL A 66 1.15 -7.16 -6.82
C VAL A 66 0.52 -8.52 -6.61
N HIS A 67 0.17 -8.83 -5.37
CA HIS A 67 -0.37 -10.13 -5.02
C HIS A 67 -1.54 -10.00 -4.03
N HIS A 68 -2.74 -10.28 -4.50
CA HIS A 68 -3.93 -10.46 -3.68
C HIS A 68 -3.95 -11.90 -3.17
N VAL A 69 -3.48 -12.09 -1.96
CA VAL A 69 -3.13 -13.42 -1.41
C VAL A 69 -4.30 -14.40 -1.35
N PRO A 70 -5.54 -13.99 -0.96
CA PRO A 70 -6.64 -14.96 -0.81
C PRO A 70 -7.07 -15.66 -2.10
N VAL A 71 -6.86 -15.03 -3.26
CA VAL A 71 -7.34 -15.53 -4.57
C VAL A 71 -6.27 -15.58 -5.65
N LEU A 72 -5.01 -15.28 -5.30
CA LEU A 72 -3.85 -15.33 -6.19
C LEU A 72 -3.99 -14.45 -7.45
N THR A 73 -4.67 -13.31 -7.33
CA THR A 73 -4.77 -12.33 -8.41
C THR A 73 -3.71 -11.25 -8.26
N GLY A 74 -3.43 -10.52 -9.33
CA GLY A 74 -2.41 -9.48 -9.38
C GLY A 74 -1.57 -9.57 -10.65
N GLY A 75 -0.29 -9.20 -10.56
CA GLY A 75 0.62 -9.21 -11.70
C GLY A 75 2.09 -9.26 -11.29
N ILE A 76 2.94 -9.73 -12.18
CA ILE A 76 4.40 -9.80 -12.01
C ILE A 76 5.07 -9.04 -13.15
N GLY A 77 6.08 -8.22 -12.82
CA GLY A 77 6.78 -7.35 -13.75
C GLY A 77 5.92 -6.19 -14.26
N TYR A 78 6.53 -5.25 -14.97
CA TYR A 78 5.82 -4.06 -15.44
C TYR A 78 4.55 -4.39 -16.22
N SER A 79 4.67 -5.24 -17.23
CA SER A 79 3.54 -5.57 -18.12
C SER A 79 2.42 -6.32 -17.39
N GLY A 80 2.77 -7.23 -16.48
CA GLY A 80 1.79 -7.99 -15.70
C GLY A 80 1.01 -7.08 -14.75
N VAL A 81 1.70 -6.23 -13.99
CA VAL A 81 1.07 -5.29 -13.07
C VAL A 81 0.26 -4.22 -13.82
N TYR A 82 0.80 -3.68 -14.92
CA TYR A 82 0.08 -2.72 -15.76
C TYR A 82 -1.24 -3.29 -16.29
N ASN A 83 -1.21 -4.51 -16.84
CA ASN A 83 -2.40 -5.18 -17.36
C ASN A 83 -3.42 -5.48 -16.25
N PHE A 84 -2.96 -5.90 -15.10
CA PHE A 84 -3.81 -6.11 -13.93
C PHE A 84 -4.50 -4.81 -13.51
N TYR A 85 -3.77 -3.73 -13.30
CA TYR A 85 -4.34 -2.44 -12.93
C TYR A 85 -5.33 -1.93 -13.96
N LYS A 86 -5.00 -1.99 -15.24
CA LYS A 86 -5.83 -1.48 -16.33
C LYS A 86 -7.14 -2.25 -16.51
N ASN A 87 -7.07 -3.57 -16.44
CA ASN A 87 -8.19 -4.41 -16.82
C ASN A 87 -9.05 -4.87 -15.64
N GLU A 88 -8.43 -5.03 -14.45
CA GLU A 88 -9.08 -5.74 -13.34
C GLU A 88 -9.23 -4.90 -12.07
N PHE A 89 -8.46 -3.81 -11.89
CA PHE A 89 -8.40 -3.12 -10.59
C PHE A 89 -8.77 -1.64 -10.64
N VAL A 90 -7.98 -0.80 -11.33
CA VAL A 90 -8.15 0.67 -11.32
C VAL A 90 -9.49 1.06 -11.96
N GLY A 91 -10.35 1.72 -11.17
CA GLY A 91 -11.69 2.12 -11.61
C GLY A 91 -12.68 0.96 -11.78
N LYS A 92 -12.37 -0.24 -11.25
CA LYS A 92 -13.28 -1.41 -11.33
C LYS A 92 -14.11 -1.64 -10.07
N MET A 93 -13.71 -1.02 -8.96
CA MET A 93 -14.47 -1.10 -7.72
C MET A 93 -15.84 -0.39 -7.82
N PRO A 94 -16.85 -0.82 -7.04
CA PRO A 94 -18.11 -0.12 -6.89
C PRO A 94 -17.95 1.35 -6.52
N ASN A 95 -18.89 2.20 -6.94
CA ASN A 95 -18.79 3.65 -6.74
C ASN A 95 -18.91 4.07 -5.26
N ASP A 96 -19.51 3.23 -4.43
CA ASP A 96 -19.67 3.44 -2.98
C ASP A 96 -18.49 2.88 -2.16
N THR A 97 -17.43 2.40 -2.84
CA THR A 97 -16.25 1.87 -2.17
C THR A 97 -15.62 2.90 -1.24
N LYS A 98 -15.39 2.47 0.00
CA LYS A 98 -14.70 3.27 1.02
C LYS A 98 -13.53 2.48 1.60
N VAL A 99 -12.45 3.19 1.88
CA VAL A 99 -11.26 2.68 2.55
C VAL A 99 -11.06 3.51 3.81
N GLU A 100 -11.21 2.88 4.97
CA GLU A 100 -10.96 3.49 6.28
C GLU A 100 -9.67 2.93 6.85
N ARG A 101 -8.65 3.75 7.06
CA ARG A 101 -7.41 3.32 7.68
C ARG A 101 -7.53 3.31 9.20
N LEU A 102 -7.30 2.16 9.81
CA LEU A 102 -7.33 1.94 11.25
C LEU A 102 -5.97 2.18 11.88
N SER A 103 -4.93 1.62 11.29
CA SER A 103 -3.55 1.78 11.74
C SER A 103 -2.57 1.79 10.59
N ARG A 104 -1.36 2.34 10.85
CA ARG A 104 -0.22 2.26 9.94
C ARG A 104 1.06 2.00 10.69
N THR A 105 1.82 1.02 10.25
CA THR A 105 3.19 0.76 10.72
C THR A 105 4.18 1.10 9.61
N ILE A 106 5.16 1.96 9.89
CA ILE A 106 6.21 2.34 8.95
C ILE A 106 7.54 1.77 9.44
N GLY A 107 8.07 0.81 8.70
CA GLY A 107 9.40 0.24 8.91
C GLY A 107 10.49 0.97 8.11
N LYS A 108 11.66 0.35 8.01
CA LYS A 108 12.81 0.90 7.27
C LYS A 108 12.53 1.02 5.76
N ASP A 109 11.88 0.02 5.20
CA ASP A 109 11.62 -0.14 3.76
C ASP A 109 10.28 -0.80 3.47
N GLN A 110 9.37 -0.79 4.45
CA GLN A 110 8.05 -1.40 4.36
C GLN A 110 7.03 -0.58 5.14
N VAL A 111 5.81 -0.50 4.61
CA VAL A 111 4.65 0.07 5.29
C VAL A 111 3.56 -0.99 5.32
N VAL A 112 2.88 -1.09 6.46
CA VAL A 112 1.72 -1.95 6.64
C VAL A 112 0.55 -1.09 7.08
N ASP A 113 -0.55 -1.17 6.34
CA ASP A 113 -1.83 -0.54 6.69
C ASP A 113 -2.85 -1.61 7.06
N GLU A 114 -3.50 -1.41 8.20
CA GLU A 114 -4.76 -2.07 8.53
C GLU A 114 -5.92 -1.16 8.13
N LEU A 115 -6.85 -1.70 7.37
CA LEU A 115 -7.94 -0.97 6.75
C LEU A 115 -9.27 -1.69 7.00
N ILE A 116 -10.36 -0.95 6.90
CA ILE A 116 -11.69 -1.50 6.56
C ILE A 116 -11.97 -1.11 5.12
N LEU A 117 -12.21 -2.11 4.29
CA LEU A 117 -12.72 -1.95 2.95
C LEU A 117 -14.23 -2.22 2.96
N SER A 118 -15.03 -1.27 2.47
CA SER A 118 -16.47 -1.44 2.34
C SER A 118 -16.96 -1.07 0.94
N PHE A 119 -17.94 -1.83 0.43
CA PHE A 119 -18.56 -1.61 -0.88
C PHE A 119 -19.86 -2.39 -1.02
N THR A 120 -20.72 -2.03 -1.98
CA THR A 120 -21.84 -2.84 -2.41
C THR A 120 -21.45 -3.65 -3.64
N HIS A 121 -21.60 -4.98 -3.60
CA HIS A 121 -21.27 -5.89 -4.71
C HIS A 121 -22.28 -5.75 -5.86
N ASP A 122 -22.24 -4.60 -6.55
CA ASP A 122 -23.14 -4.20 -7.65
C ASP A 122 -22.60 -4.54 -9.05
N ARG A 123 -21.36 -4.98 -9.13
CA ARG A 123 -20.65 -5.32 -10.37
C ARG A 123 -19.68 -6.47 -10.15
N GLU A 124 -19.17 -7.05 -11.25
CA GLU A 124 -18.12 -8.06 -11.20
C GLU A 124 -16.82 -7.44 -10.66
N ILE A 125 -16.22 -8.06 -9.64
CA ILE A 125 -14.95 -7.66 -9.02
C ILE A 125 -13.97 -8.81 -9.17
N LYS A 126 -13.38 -8.95 -10.36
CA LYS A 126 -12.60 -10.13 -10.74
C LYS A 126 -11.40 -10.40 -9.85
N PHE A 127 -10.76 -9.36 -9.30
CA PHE A 127 -9.58 -9.55 -8.45
C PHE A 127 -9.91 -10.06 -7.04
N MET A 128 -11.16 -9.92 -6.55
CA MET A 128 -11.61 -10.44 -5.25
C MET A 128 -12.59 -11.60 -5.38
N LEU A 129 -13.44 -11.56 -6.38
CA LEU A 129 -14.58 -12.45 -6.58
C LEU A 129 -14.63 -12.99 -8.02
N PRO A 130 -13.53 -13.63 -8.52
CA PRO A 130 -13.48 -14.12 -9.88
C PRO A 130 -14.63 -15.11 -10.16
N GLY A 131 -15.40 -14.85 -11.23
CA GLY A 131 -16.51 -15.71 -11.66
C GLY A 131 -17.78 -15.60 -10.81
N ILE A 132 -17.88 -14.68 -9.85
CA ILE A 132 -19.05 -14.48 -9.02
C ILE A 132 -19.84 -13.28 -9.54
N SER A 133 -21.09 -13.53 -9.94
CA SER A 133 -22.02 -12.49 -10.39
C SER A 133 -22.39 -11.53 -9.28
N PRO A 134 -22.69 -10.26 -9.58
CA PRO A 134 -23.12 -9.26 -8.60
C PRO A 134 -24.31 -9.74 -7.76
N THR A 135 -24.24 -9.53 -6.45
CA THR A 135 -25.28 -9.95 -5.50
C THR A 135 -26.10 -8.80 -4.94
N GLY A 136 -25.66 -7.55 -5.16
CA GLY A 136 -26.27 -6.34 -4.60
C GLY A 136 -26.07 -6.19 -3.09
N LYS A 137 -25.32 -7.07 -2.45
CA LYS A 137 -25.11 -7.05 -1.00
C LYS A 137 -23.99 -6.13 -0.61
N HIS A 138 -24.15 -5.45 0.53
CA HIS A 138 -23.11 -4.64 1.13
C HIS A 138 -22.10 -5.53 1.87
N VAL A 139 -20.84 -5.16 1.76
CA VAL A 139 -19.69 -5.87 2.33
C VAL A 139 -18.83 -4.90 3.14
N GLU A 140 -18.33 -5.36 4.28
CA GLU A 140 -17.31 -4.68 5.07
C GLU A 140 -16.27 -5.70 5.55
N LEU A 141 -14.99 -5.46 5.21
CA LEU A 141 -13.92 -6.41 5.47
C LEU A 141 -12.74 -5.74 6.15
N PRO A 142 -12.12 -6.38 7.17
CA PRO A 142 -10.73 -6.12 7.51
C PRO A 142 -9.83 -6.41 6.30
N TYR A 143 -8.93 -5.48 6.03
CA TYR A 143 -8.07 -5.52 4.85
C TYR A 143 -6.66 -5.07 5.24
N VAL A 144 -5.65 -5.82 4.88
CA VAL A 144 -4.26 -5.50 5.20
C VAL A 144 -3.46 -5.35 3.92
N VAL A 145 -2.78 -4.23 3.79
CA VAL A 145 -1.85 -3.98 2.69
C VAL A 145 -0.43 -3.92 3.25
N VAL A 146 0.43 -4.78 2.76
CA VAL A 146 1.87 -4.80 3.04
C VAL A 146 2.59 -4.31 1.80
N MET A 147 3.15 -3.11 1.88
CA MET A 147 3.82 -2.47 0.75
C MET A 147 5.32 -2.35 1.01
N LYS A 148 6.13 -2.96 0.15
CA LYS A 148 7.59 -2.95 0.20
C LYS A 148 8.17 -1.89 -0.72
N PHE A 149 9.23 -1.23 -0.28
CA PHE A 149 9.87 -0.14 -1.01
C PHE A 149 11.34 -0.42 -1.32
N LYS A 150 11.77 0.01 -2.49
CA LYS A 150 13.17 0.13 -2.88
C LYS A 150 13.46 1.61 -3.16
N GLY A 151 14.14 2.27 -2.21
CA GLY A 151 14.28 3.72 -2.22
C GLY A 151 12.93 4.41 -2.07
N ASN A 152 12.57 5.23 -3.05
CA ASN A 152 11.30 5.97 -3.11
C ASN A 152 10.28 5.36 -4.07
N LYS A 153 10.40 4.07 -4.38
CA LYS A 153 9.50 3.35 -5.28
C LYS A 153 8.97 2.09 -4.62
N ILE A 154 7.74 1.75 -4.91
CA ILE A 154 7.09 0.52 -4.46
C ILE A 154 7.68 -0.64 -5.25
N GLU A 155 8.20 -1.63 -4.52
CA GLU A 155 8.74 -2.86 -5.11
C GLU A 155 7.65 -3.90 -5.27
N HIS A 156 6.82 -4.06 -4.24
CA HIS A 156 5.68 -4.96 -4.30
C HIS A 156 4.61 -4.63 -3.27
N GLU A 157 3.45 -5.24 -3.49
CA GLU A 157 2.30 -5.21 -2.60
C GLU A 157 1.80 -6.62 -2.34
N HIS A 158 1.58 -6.95 -1.07
CA HIS A 158 0.82 -8.11 -0.64
C HIS A 158 -0.45 -7.65 0.06
N ILE A 159 -1.58 -8.14 -0.41
CA ILE A 159 -2.88 -7.71 0.06
C ILE A 159 -3.63 -8.91 0.63
N TYR A 160 -4.20 -8.73 1.82
CA TYR A 160 -4.87 -9.78 2.58
C TYR A 160 -6.26 -9.35 3.02
N TRP A 161 -7.20 -10.26 2.96
CA TRP A 161 -8.53 -10.16 3.56
C TRP A 161 -9.06 -11.55 3.89
N ASP A 162 -10.15 -11.62 4.66
CA ASP A 162 -10.84 -12.87 4.92
C ASP A 162 -11.83 -13.20 3.80
N GLN A 163 -11.42 -14.11 2.90
CA GLN A 163 -12.26 -14.54 1.77
C GLN A 163 -13.51 -15.28 2.22
N ALA A 164 -13.46 -16.04 3.31
CA ALA A 164 -14.61 -16.76 3.80
C ALA A 164 -15.68 -15.79 4.33
N SER A 165 -15.26 -14.75 5.07
CA SER A 165 -16.13 -13.66 5.49
C SER A 165 -16.77 -12.93 4.29
N LEU A 166 -15.98 -12.61 3.27
CA LEU A 166 -16.50 -12.00 2.04
C LEU A 166 -17.58 -12.85 1.39
N LEU A 167 -17.31 -14.13 1.16
CA LEU A 167 -18.26 -15.06 0.52
C LEU A 167 -19.53 -15.25 1.35
N ALA A 168 -19.41 -15.24 2.68
CA ALA A 168 -20.57 -15.33 3.57
C ALA A 168 -21.42 -14.05 3.54
N GLN A 169 -20.82 -12.88 3.56
CA GLN A 169 -21.52 -11.60 3.51
C GLN A 169 -22.30 -11.43 2.18
N ILE A 170 -21.74 -11.88 1.07
CA ILE A 170 -22.46 -11.85 -0.22
C ILE A 170 -23.41 -13.03 -0.40
N GLY A 171 -23.48 -13.99 0.56
CA GLY A 171 -24.45 -15.10 0.60
C GLY A 171 -24.09 -16.28 -0.29
N ILE A 172 -22.86 -16.42 -0.72
CA ILE A 172 -22.33 -17.56 -1.47
C ILE A 172 -21.92 -18.71 -0.54
N LEU A 173 -21.43 -18.39 0.67
CA LEU A 173 -21.04 -19.35 1.68
C LEU A 173 -22.04 -19.36 2.84
N ASP A 174 -22.58 -20.55 3.20
CA ASP A 174 -23.44 -20.71 4.39
C ASP A 174 -22.58 -20.71 5.68
N PRO A 175 -22.69 -19.69 6.54
CA PRO A 175 -21.85 -19.58 7.74
C PRO A 175 -22.33 -20.45 8.91
N LYS A 176 -23.53 -21.06 8.85
CA LYS A 176 -24.18 -21.68 10.03
C LYS A 176 -23.35 -22.74 10.75
N LYS A 177 -22.40 -23.38 10.05
CA LYS A 177 -21.54 -24.43 10.60
C LYS A 177 -20.05 -24.07 10.59
N LEU A 178 -19.73 -22.83 10.23
CA LEU A 178 -18.37 -22.38 10.03
C LEU A 178 -18.00 -21.31 11.07
N PRO A 179 -16.79 -21.35 11.63
CA PRO A 179 -16.31 -20.34 12.59
C PRO A 179 -15.79 -19.11 11.83
N ILE A 180 -16.68 -18.41 11.11
CA ILE A 180 -16.34 -17.24 10.29
C ILE A 180 -17.13 -16.01 10.70
N ILE A 181 -16.56 -14.85 10.46
CA ILE A 181 -17.22 -13.55 10.66
C ILE A 181 -18.20 -13.33 9.53
N THR A 182 -19.44 -12.92 9.84
CA THR A 182 -20.51 -12.77 8.86
C THR A 182 -21.21 -11.44 8.92
N SER A 183 -20.89 -10.61 9.91
CA SER A 183 -21.52 -9.30 10.06
C SER A 183 -20.50 -8.18 10.05
N ILE A 184 -20.97 -7.05 9.56
CA ILE A 184 -20.26 -5.77 9.55
C ILE A 184 -19.80 -5.36 10.96
N GLU A 185 -20.67 -5.55 11.94
CA GLU A 185 -20.39 -5.22 13.33
C GLU A 185 -19.24 -6.07 13.88
N GLN A 186 -19.17 -7.35 13.50
CA GLN A 186 -18.07 -8.24 13.92
C GLN A 186 -16.74 -7.83 13.29
N ALA A 187 -16.74 -7.42 12.03
CA ALA A 187 -15.54 -6.91 11.38
C ALA A 187 -15.03 -5.62 12.06
N ARG A 188 -15.93 -4.72 12.45
CA ARG A 188 -15.57 -3.50 13.19
C ARG A 188 -15.15 -3.75 14.63
N MET A 189 -15.75 -4.72 15.33
CA MET A 189 -15.44 -5.00 16.74
C MET A 189 -13.99 -5.43 16.98
N LEU A 190 -13.40 -6.18 16.07
CA LEU A 190 -11.99 -6.59 16.17
C LEU A 190 -11.01 -5.43 16.00
N THR A 191 -11.46 -4.36 15.36
CA THR A 191 -10.59 -3.25 14.97
C THR A 191 -10.76 -2.00 15.81
N ILE A 192 -11.93 -1.81 16.40
CA ILE A 192 -12.25 -0.59 17.17
C ILE A 192 -12.13 -0.78 18.67
N LEU A 193 -12.02 -1.95 19.21
CA LEU A 193 -11.89 -2.20 20.35
C LEU A 193 -11.98 -2.46 21.41
N LYS A 194 -12.10 -2.37 21.81
CA LYS A 194 -12.39 -2.06 23.18
C LYS A 194 -13.33 -3.02 23.83
N LYS A 195 -12.92 -4.07 24.42
CA LYS A 195 -13.57 -4.72 25.56
C LYS A 195 -14.79 -5.63 25.35
N GLU A 196 -15.08 -6.17 24.21
CA GLU A 196 -15.99 -7.30 24.21
C GLU A 196 -15.25 -8.61 23.94
N ASP A 197 -15.41 -9.57 24.85
CA ASP A 197 -14.88 -10.91 24.70
C ASP A 197 -15.27 -11.52 23.37
N ASN A 198 -14.33 -12.19 22.73
CA ASN A 198 -14.53 -12.90 21.48
C ASN A 198 -15.70 -13.88 21.62
N LYS A 199 -16.87 -13.51 21.10
CA LYS A 199 -18.12 -14.29 21.19
C LYS A 199 -17.98 -15.72 20.65
N LEU A 200 -17.08 -15.94 19.69
CA LEU A 200 -16.78 -17.27 19.17
C LEU A 200 -16.08 -18.14 20.21
N LEU A 201 -15.14 -17.59 20.96
CA LEU A 201 -14.47 -18.32 22.04
C LEU A 201 -15.41 -18.54 23.23
N SER A 202 -16.25 -17.58 23.60
CA SER A 202 -17.21 -17.69 24.68
C SER A 202 -18.28 -18.74 24.40
N SER A 203 -18.79 -18.84 23.19
CA SER A 203 -19.78 -19.87 22.81
C SER A 203 -19.20 -21.27 22.81
N THR A 204 -17.92 -21.44 22.47
CA THR A 204 -17.23 -22.74 22.49
C THR A 204 -17.01 -23.21 23.94
N THR A 205 -16.68 -22.32 24.85
CA THR A 205 -16.46 -22.63 26.28
C THR A 205 -17.76 -23.08 26.98
N THR A 206 -18.88 -22.40 26.69
CA THR A 206 -20.19 -22.77 27.25
C THR A 206 -20.66 -24.15 26.78
N ASN A 207 -20.47 -24.49 25.51
CA ASN A 207 -20.81 -25.80 24.97
C ASN A 207 -19.97 -26.93 25.57
N THR A 208 -18.69 -26.69 25.88
CA THR A 208 -17.81 -27.69 26.48
C THR A 208 -18.17 -27.93 27.97
N ILE A 209 -18.54 -26.91 28.70
CA ILE A 209 -18.99 -27.01 30.11
C ILE A 209 -20.35 -27.71 30.21
N ALA A 210 -21.29 -27.40 29.33
CA ALA A 210 -22.60 -28.05 29.29
C ALA A 210 -22.51 -29.56 28.96
N LYS A 211 -21.62 -29.95 28.03
CA LYS A 211 -21.36 -31.37 27.72
C LYS A 211 -20.68 -32.14 28.86
N ARG A 212 -19.83 -31.48 29.68
CA ARG A 212 -19.19 -32.11 30.84
C ARG A 212 -20.16 -32.30 32.00
N ARG A 213 -21.13 -31.41 32.19
CA ARG A 213 -22.18 -31.59 33.24
C ARG A 213 -23.15 -32.72 32.89
N LYS A 214 -23.57 -32.92 31.66
CA LYS A 214 -24.45 -34.04 31.22
C LYS A 214 -23.77 -35.41 31.21
N LYS A 215 -22.45 -35.48 31.37
CA LYS A 215 -21.73 -36.77 31.50
C LYS A 215 -21.48 -37.19 32.97
N LYS A 216 -21.87 -36.37 33.94
CA LYS A 216 -21.71 -36.65 35.38
C LYS A 216 -23.03 -36.91 36.11
N GLU A 217 -24.17 -36.85 35.43
CA GLU A 217 -25.47 -37.37 35.83
C GLU A 217 -25.71 -38.73 35.13
#